data_c71cea6c16056ef741e2ff90d38de70a
#
_entry.id   c71cea6c16056ef741e2ff90d38de70a
#
_cell.length_a   1.000
_cell.length_b   1.000
_cell.length_c   1.000
_cell.angle_alpha   90.00
_cell.angle_beta   90.00
_cell.angle_gamma   90.00
#
_symmetry.space_group_name_H-M   'P 1'
#
loop_
_entity.id
_entity.type
_entity.pdbx_description
1 polymer ?
#
loop_
_entity_poly.entity_id
_entity_poly.type
_entity_poly.pdbx_seq_one_letter_code
_entity_poly.pdbx_strand_id
1 'polypeptide(L)'
;MKALRLQLFLALATFCGVYAQPLLNSSNALDTRQPSSMEITTSSAEARTRFEHGLAQMDTLHREAALQEWRDAARVDPKFALAHIFLAMFSRDPKEQVKERERALATRKFAGKEERLIIDWIANSNQSRWVPAIQAMNEALHEYPRDKYLAWLGGLWLTSQRQSERAILLFERAASLEPHFADPLNQAAYCYARLGNFEKASADMQHYAELLPTEANPQDSLAEISRMAGKFDEALAHYHESLRIDPQFVDSQMGLGDTYALMQEEDKAREEYARAMKKALTRVQATTIALQSASTYAREHDFAKADAAFQEIAKQAHKNDLGALEAEAWRMMSVYQKDNSRAMELLAKSESVIHEPHTMSAAAREQELALILRTRVGRAVHDGSMSDADAALKRLEAVAAANSSGLVQFSFNGAQGSVLLAQGQYAEAIGRLEDDDRNPFSIQRLIIAYQKTGAADKAEKMAHRLANFYEPTIEQAVVVPEFRKTSAAMKDSN
;
A
#
# COMPACT_ATOMS: atom_id res chain seq x y z
N MET A 1 -9.09 -40.81 -1.52
CA MET A 1 -8.34 -39.72 -2.15
C MET A 1 -8.81 -38.30 -1.79
N LYS A 2 -9.95 -38.11 -1.10
CA LYS A 2 -10.44 -36.78 -0.65
C LYS A 2 -9.88 -36.33 0.73
N ALA A 3 -9.42 -37.23 1.57
CA ALA A 3 -8.87 -36.91 2.89
C ALA A 3 -7.39 -36.42 2.87
N LEU A 4 -6.63 -36.69 1.80
CA LEU A 4 -5.21 -36.33 1.72
C LEU A 4 -4.98 -34.89 1.24
N ARG A 5 -6.00 -34.27 0.58
CA ARG A 5 -5.91 -32.86 0.12
C ARG A 5 -6.22 -31.84 1.22
N LEU A 6 -7.00 -32.21 2.23
CA LEU A 6 -7.34 -31.30 3.33
C LEU A 6 -6.17 -31.11 4.32
N GLN A 7 -5.30 -32.09 4.46
CA GLN A 7 -4.14 -31.98 5.35
C GLN A 7 -2.98 -31.13 4.76
N LEU A 8 -2.89 -31.02 3.43
CA LEU A 8 -1.86 -30.15 2.82
C LEU A 8 -2.19 -28.65 2.92
N PHE A 9 -3.49 -28.28 2.96
CA PHE A 9 -3.91 -26.88 3.08
C PHE A 9 -3.77 -26.32 4.50
N LEU A 10 -3.95 -27.15 5.53
CA LEU A 10 -3.67 -26.74 6.93
C LEU A 10 -2.17 -26.57 7.21
N ALA A 11 -1.29 -27.28 6.51
CA ALA A 11 0.15 -27.19 6.69
C ALA A 11 0.74 -25.90 6.11
N LEU A 12 0.14 -25.29 5.06
CA LEU A 12 0.63 -24.05 4.48
C LEU A 12 0.21 -22.80 5.29
N ALA A 13 -0.97 -22.80 5.91
CA ALA A 13 -1.42 -21.70 6.78
C ALA A 13 -0.63 -21.64 8.10
N THR A 14 -0.17 -22.82 8.61
CA THR A 14 0.70 -22.90 9.81
C THR A 14 2.17 -22.59 9.50
N PHE A 15 2.62 -22.72 8.25
CA PHE A 15 4.03 -22.49 7.90
C PHE A 15 4.43 -21.01 7.89
N CYS A 16 3.54 -20.09 7.56
CA CYS A 16 3.81 -18.64 7.68
C CYS A 16 3.85 -18.14 9.13
N GLY A 17 3.14 -18.79 10.05
CA GLY A 17 3.12 -18.41 11.47
C GLY A 17 4.33 -18.90 12.28
N VAL A 18 4.95 -20.02 11.88
CA VAL A 18 5.97 -20.67 12.71
C VAL A 18 7.37 -20.10 12.52
N TYR A 19 7.71 -19.52 11.36
CA TYR A 19 9.05 -18.96 11.14
C TYR A 19 9.27 -17.53 11.66
N ALA A 20 8.21 -16.83 12.06
CA ALA A 20 8.32 -15.44 12.53
C ALA A 20 8.21 -15.28 14.07
N GLN A 21 7.77 -16.33 14.81
CA GLN A 21 7.63 -16.26 16.26
C GLN A 21 8.96 -16.15 17.06
N PRO A 22 10.09 -16.73 16.63
CA PRO A 22 11.33 -16.62 17.41
C PRO A 22 11.93 -15.21 17.48
N LEU A 23 11.66 -14.34 16.51
CA LEU A 23 12.30 -13.03 16.39
C LEU A 23 11.72 -11.96 17.33
N LEU A 24 10.46 -12.12 17.74
CA LEU A 24 9.76 -11.14 18.58
C LEU A 24 9.85 -11.44 20.09
N ASN A 25 10.16 -12.70 20.47
CA ASN A 25 10.22 -13.14 21.86
C ASN A 25 11.64 -13.23 22.47
N SER A 26 12.68 -12.83 21.74
CA SER A 26 14.02 -12.80 22.33
C SER A 26 14.19 -11.57 23.22
N SER A 27 13.82 -11.70 24.49
CA SER A 27 14.26 -10.82 25.59
C SER A 27 15.76 -10.99 25.91
N ASN A 28 16.57 -11.39 24.93
CA ASN A 28 18.01 -11.39 25.06
C ASN A 28 18.45 -9.93 25.15
N ALA A 29 19.11 -9.57 26.26
CA ALA A 29 19.75 -8.28 26.41
C ALA A 29 20.59 -8.02 25.14
N LEU A 30 20.21 -6.97 24.39
CA LEU A 30 20.88 -6.61 23.14
C LEU A 30 22.37 -6.39 23.45
N ASP A 31 23.27 -7.04 22.72
CA ASP A 31 24.72 -6.83 22.89
C ASP A 31 25.03 -5.36 22.54
N THR A 32 25.32 -4.57 23.57
CA THR A 32 25.57 -3.13 23.45
C THR A 32 26.84 -2.80 22.64
N ARG A 33 27.64 -3.79 22.29
CA ARG A 33 28.85 -3.62 21.47
C ARG A 33 28.55 -3.52 19.97
N GLN A 34 27.35 -3.94 19.51
CA GLN A 34 26.96 -3.76 18.11
C GLN A 34 26.58 -2.29 17.85
N PRO A 35 26.96 -1.73 16.68
CA PRO A 35 26.54 -0.38 16.31
C PRO A 35 25.01 -0.29 16.18
N SER A 36 24.47 0.91 16.39
CA SER A 36 23.03 1.19 16.24
C SER A 36 22.65 1.61 14.82
N SER A 37 23.61 1.63 13.92
CA SER A 37 23.42 1.98 12.51
C SER A 37 24.22 1.05 11.61
N MET A 38 23.68 0.88 10.39
CA MET A 38 24.24 0.09 9.31
C MET A 38 25.69 0.47 8.98
N GLU A 39 26.55 -0.52 8.78
CA GLU A 39 27.88 -0.30 8.24
C GLU A 39 27.77 0.01 6.74
N ILE A 40 28.37 1.13 6.33
CA ILE A 40 28.31 1.60 4.93
C ILE A 40 29.63 1.27 4.24
N THR A 41 29.57 0.40 3.21
CA THR A 41 30.74 -0.08 2.48
C THR A 41 30.90 0.64 1.14
N THR A 42 31.81 1.60 1.07
CA THR A 42 32.23 2.29 -0.15
C THR A 42 33.69 2.70 -0.04
N SER A 43 34.40 2.73 -1.15
CA SER A 43 35.78 3.22 -1.23
C SER A 43 35.89 4.74 -1.26
N SER A 44 34.78 5.47 -1.43
CA SER A 44 34.73 6.92 -1.55
C SER A 44 34.13 7.56 -0.31
N ALA A 45 34.91 8.38 0.39
CA ALA A 45 34.41 9.20 1.51
C ALA A 45 33.29 10.15 1.06
N GLU A 46 33.38 10.72 -0.14
CA GLU A 46 32.33 11.58 -0.69
C GLU A 46 31.03 10.80 -0.93
N ALA A 47 31.10 9.59 -1.51
CA ALA A 47 29.94 8.77 -1.74
C ALA A 47 29.27 8.37 -0.42
N ARG A 48 30.07 8.06 0.62
CA ARG A 48 29.57 7.79 1.98
C ARG A 48 28.79 8.99 2.54
N THR A 49 29.42 10.18 2.53
CA THR A 49 28.78 11.39 3.06
C THR A 49 27.47 11.71 2.36
N ARG A 50 27.42 11.57 1.01
CA ARG A 50 26.18 11.76 0.25
C ARG A 50 25.11 10.75 0.62
N PHE A 51 25.49 9.50 0.81
CA PHE A 51 24.53 8.46 1.20
C PHE A 51 23.94 8.74 2.59
N GLU A 52 24.78 9.13 3.54
CA GLU A 52 24.38 9.53 4.91
C GLU A 52 23.46 10.77 4.87
N HIS A 53 23.75 11.77 4.03
CA HIS A 53 22.86 12.92 3.81
C HIS A 53 21.51 12.46 3.23
N GLY A 54 21.50 11.51 2.30
CA GLY A 54 20.27 10.94 1.77
C GLY A 54 19.44 10.22 2.85
N LEU A 55 20.07 9.51 3.78
CA LEU A 55 19.38 8.94 4.94
C LEU A 55 18.76 10.04 5.82
N ALA A 56 19.51 11.11 6.14
CA ALA A 56 19.01 12.23 6.92
C ALA A 56 17.84 12.95 6.23
N GLN A 57 17.89 13.12 4.91
CA GLN A 57 16.77 13.65 4.15
C GLN A 57 15.54 12.72 4.19
N MET A 58 15.75 11.40 4.17
CA MET A 58 14.66 10.45 4.29
C MET A 58 14.04 10.45 5.69
N ASP A 59 14.84 10.66 6.74
CA ASP A 59 14.36 10.75 8.13
C ASP A 59 13.35 11.91 8.31
N THR A 60 13.44 12.95 7.46
CA THR A 60 12.53 14.10 7.42
C THR A 60 11.54 14.04 6.24
N LEU A 61 11.47 12.90 5.56
CA LEU A 61 10.61 12.62 4.40
C LEU A 61 10.82 13.54 3.18
N HIS A 62 11.97 14.20 3.09
CA HIS A 62 12.42 14.90 1.88
C HIS A 62 12.88 13.89 0.81
N ARG A 63 11.96 13.03 0.37
CA ARG A 63 12.25 11.85 -0.49
C ARG A 63 13.03 12.22 -1.76
N GLU A 64 12.65 13.26 -2.48
CA GLU A 64 13.32 13.60 -3.74
C GLU A 64 14.74 14.12 -3.48
N ALA A 65 14.97 14.85 -2.38
CA ALA A 65 16.31 15.23 -1.95
C ALA A 65 17.17 14.03 -1.57
N ALA A 66 16.60 13.07 -0.82
CA ALA A 66 17.26 11.81 -0.50
C ALA A 66 17.64 11.01 -1.75
N LEU A 67 16.72 10.87 -2.70
CA LEU A 67 16.98 10.19 -3.96
C LEU A 67 18.09 10.88 -4.77
N GLN A 68 18.13 12.21 -4.76
CA GLN A 68 19.20 12.97 -5.46
C GLN A 68 20.57 12.71 -4.81
N GLU A 69 20.65 12.73 -3.49
CA GLU A 69 21.89 12.40 -2.77
C GLU A 69 22.36 10.96 -3.05
N TRP A 70 21.44 9.98 -3.09
CA TRP A 70 21.79 8.60 -3.44
C TRP A 70 22.19 8.43 -4.92
N ARG A 71 21.58 9.18 -5.86
CA ARG A 71 22.03 9.23 -7.27
C ARG A 71 23.44 9.79 -7.38
N ASP A 72 23.74 10.82 -6.63
CA ASP A 72 25.08 11.42 -6.62
C ASP A 72 26.09 10.48 -5.94
N ALA A 73 25.75 9.81 -4.86
CA ALA A 73 26.57 8.78 -4.24
C ALA A 73 26.91 7.64 -5.23
N ALA A 74 25.90 7.13 -5.95
CA ALA A 74 26.06 6.07 -6.96
C ALA A 74 26.88 6.56 -8.20
N ARG A 75 26.84 7.85 -8.50
CA ARG A 75 27.65 8.44 -9.57
C ARG A 75 29.13 8.59 -9.17
N VAL A 76 29.37 8.97 -7.92
CA VAL A 76 30.73 9.14 -7.37
C VAL A 76 31.41 7.76 -7.18
N ASP A 77 30.68 6.77 -6.68
CA ASP A 77 31.15 5.38 -6.61
C ASP A 77 30.17 4.42 -7.29
N PRO A 78 30.38 4.09 -8.59
CA PRO A 78 29.50 3.17 -9.30
C PRO A 78 29.47 1.72 -8.77
N LYS A 79 30.35 1.38 -7.81
CA LYS A 79 30.36 0.08 -7.13
C LYS A 79 29.61 0.10 -5.81
N PHE A 80 29.07 1.24 -5.40
CA PHE A 80 28.35 1.40 -4.15
C PHE A 80 26.97 0.74 -4.20
N ALA A 81 26.95 -0.57 -3.91
CA ALA A 81 25.78 -1.43 -4.07
C ALA A 81 24.60 -0.99 -3.21
N LEU A 82 24.85 -0.47 -1.99
CA LEU A 82 23.80 0.00 -1.08
C LEU A 82 23.07 1.23 -1.65
N ALA A 83 23.78 2.19 -2.25
CA ALA A 83 23.14 3.34 -2.91
C ALA A 83 22.23 2.90 -4.06
N HIS A 84 22.66 1.93 -4.87
CA HIS A 84 21.86 1.37 -5.95
C HIS A 84 20.58 0.68 -5.45
N ILE A 85 20.65 -0.10 -4.37
CA ILE A 85 19.46 -0.81 -3.87
C ILE A 85 18.46 0.14 -3.19
N PHE A 86 18.93 1.21 -2.54
CA PHE A 86 18.07 2.25 -1.98
C PHE A 86 17.34 3.02 -3.09
N LEU A 87 18.01 3.37 -4.19
CA LEU A 87 17.37 3.93 -5.38
C LEU A 87 16.31 2.99 -5.95
N ALA A 88 16.62 1.70 -6.05
CA ALA A 88 15.67 0.69 -6.52
C ALA A 88 14.43 0.56 -5.62
N MET A 89 14.56 0.77 -4.33
CA MET A 89 13.48 0.67 -3.35
C MET A 89 12.62 1.94 -3.31
N PHE A 90 13.24 3.11 -3.29
CA PHE A 90 12.58 4.36 -2.97
C PHE A 90 12.22 5.24 -4.17
N SER A 91 12.83 5.04 -5.35
CA SER A 91 12.44 5.76 -6.56
C SER A 91 10.99 5.48 -6.95
N ARG A 92 10.31 6.50 -7.46
CA ARG A 92 8.97 6.37 -8.06
C ARG A 92 9.02 6.07 -9.57
N ASP A 93 10.20 6.17 -10.20
CA ASP A 93 10.38 5.84 -11.62
C ASP A 93 10.64 4.34 -11.81
N PRO A 94 9.72 3.59 -12.45
CA PRO A 94 9.89 2.16 -12.67
C PRO A 94 11.17 1.79 -13.45
N LYS A 95 11.61 2.66 -14.35
CA LYS A 95 12.86 2.45 -15.12
C LYS A 95 14.08 2.56 -14.22
N GLU A 96 14.10 3.56 -13.34
CA GLU A 96 15.16 3.72 -12.36
C GLU A 96 15.17 2.54 -11.38
N GLN A 97 14.01 2.13 -10.88
CA GLN A 97 13.90 0.98 -9.98
C GLN A 97 14.53 -0.29 -10.57
N VAL A 98 14.17 -0.65 -11.81
CA VAL A 98 14.70 -1.83 -12.49
C VAL A 98 16.20 -1.69 -12.71
N LYS A 99 16.65 -0.59 -13.28
CA LYS A 99 18.06 -0.30 -13.60
C LYS A 99 18.94 -0.36 -12.34
N GLU A 100 18.52 0.31 -11.28
CA GLU A 100 19.32 0.43 -10.05
C GLU A 100 19.32 -0.89 -9.26
N ARG A 101 18.25 -1.70 -9.29
CA ARG A 101 18.25 -3.07 -8.79
C ARG A 101 19.28 -3.95 -9.51
N GLU A 102 19.34 -3.90 -10.84
CA GLU A 102 20.31 -4.65 -11.62
C GLU A 102 21.76 -4.25 -11.29
N ARG A 103 22.00 -2.95 -11.11
CA ARG A 103 23.31 -2.44 -10.68
C ARG A 103 23.66 -2.90 -9.26
N ALA A 104 22.71 -2.87 -8.31
CA ALA A 104 22.92 -3.37 -6.96
C ALA A 104 23.35 -4.85 -6.98
N LEU A 105 22.67 -5.67 -7.78
CA LEU A 105 23.01 -7.10 -7.92
C LEU A 105 24.39 -7.30 -8.57
N ALA A 106 24.74 -6.53 -9.58
CA ALA A 106 26.05 -6.61 -10.26
C ALA A 106 27.22 -6.18 -9.33
N THR A 107 26.96 -5.24 -8.43
CA THR A 107 27.95 -4.69 -7.49
C THR A 107 27.92 -5.33 -6.10
N ARG A 108 26.97 -6.22 -5.81
CA ARG A 108 26.75 -6.91 -4.52
C ARG A 108 28.03 -7.50 -3.91
N LYS A 109 28.93 -8.01 -4.71
CA LYS A 109 30.21 -8.59 -4.26
C LYS A 109 31.13 -7.60 -3.54
N PHE A 110 30.93 -6.30 -3.72
CA PHE A 110 31.71 -5.23 -3.09
C PHE A 110 31.08 -4.78 -1.75
N ALA A 111 29.86 -5.20 -1.46
CA ALA A 111 29.10 -4.85 -0.27
C ALA A 111 29.52 -5.67 0.95
N GLY A 112 29.34 -5.10 2.15
CA GLY A 112 29.47 -5.79 3.43
C GLY A 112 28.42 -6.90 3.62
N LYS A 113 28.52 -7.70 4.68
CA LYS A 113 27.58 -8.82 4.91
C LYS A 113 26.15 -8.33 5.09
N GLU A 114 25.98 -7.32 5.94
CA GLU A 114 24.68 -6.69 6.20
C GLU A 114 24.04 -6.12 4.94
N GLU A 115 24.80 -5.33 4.20
CA GLU A 115 24.35 -4.74 2.93
C GLU A 115 23.94 -5.80 1.91
N ARG A 116 24.65 -6.93 1.83
CA ARG A 116 24.28 -8.06 0.95
C ARG A 116 22.93 -8.65 1.31
N LEU A 117 22.60 -8.75 2.60
CA LEU A 117 21.29 -9.22 3.05
C LEU A 117 20.19 -8.23 2.65
N ILE A 118 20.42 -6.93 2.78
CA ILE A 118 19.48 -5.88 2.34
C ILE A 118 19.26 -5.95 0.82
N ILE A 119 20.34 -6.10 0.05
CA ILE A 119 20.27 -6.22 -1.42
C ILE A 119 19.48 -7.47 -1.82
N ASP A 120 19.79 -8.62 -1.21
CA ASP A 120 19.12 -9.88 -1.50
C ASP A 120 17.63 -9.80 -1.14
N TRP A 121 17.30 -9.22 0.01
CA TRP A 121 15.92 -9.03 0.44
C TRP A 121 15.12 -8.17 -0.56
N ILE A 122 15.58 -6.94 -0.83
CA ILE A 122 14.86 -5.99 -1.67
C ILE A 122 14.79 -6.49 -3.13
N ALA A 123 15.91 -6.97 -3.68
CA ALA A 123 15.94 -7.45 -5.06
C ALA A 123 15.07 -8.69 -5.27
N ASN A 124 15.04 -9.62 -4.33
CA ASN A 124 14.16 -10.78 -4.40
C ASN A 124 12.69 -10.41 -4.25
N SER A 125 12.34 -9.49 -3.35
CA SER A 125 10.97 -8.98 -3.20
C SER A 125 10.44 -8.37 -4.49
N ASN A 126 11.23 -7.53 -5.16
CA ASN A 126 10.86 -6.89 -6.42
C ASN A 126 10.69 -7.89 -7.59
N GLN A 127 11.27 -9.08 -7.46
CA GLN A 127 11.16 -10.15 -8.45
C GLN A 127 10.18 -11.26 -8.03
N SER A 128 9.33 -11.01 -7.02
CA SER A 128 8.39 -11.98 -6.46
C SER A 128 9.03 -13.28 -5.95
N ARG A 129 10.32 -13.26 -5.66
CA ARG A 129 11.04 -14.40 -5.05
C ARG A 129 10.93 -14.31 -3.53
N TRP A 130 9.73 -14.60 -3.02
CA TRP A 130 9.35 -14.31 -1.63
C TRP A 130 10.13 -15.11 -0.59
N VAL A 131 10.38 -16.41 -0.81
CA VAL A 131 11.10 -17.24 0.17
C VAL A 131 12.52 -16.71 0.41
N PRO A 132 13.39 -16.51 -0.60
CA PRO A 132 14.71 -15.93 -0.38
C PRO A 132 14.67 -14.50 0.14
N ALA A 133 13.64 -13.69 -0.22
CA ALA A 133 13.48 -12.35 0.34
C ALA A 133 13.22 -12.39 1.85
N ILE A 134 12.29 -13.22 2.29
CA ILE A 134 11.95 -13.39 3.71
C ILE A 134 13.13 -13.97 4.49
N GLN A 135 13.87 -14.92 3.92
CA GLN A 135 15.06 -15.48 4.54
C GLN A 135 16.13 -14.40 4.78
N ALA A 136 16.44 -13.60 3.75
CA ALA A 136 17.44 -12.53 3.85
C ALA A 136 17.02 -11.46 4.87
N MET A 137 15.75 -11.06 4.89
CA MET A 137 15.22 -10.13 5.89
C MET A 137 15.34 -10.68 7.31
N ASN A 138 14.92 -11.93 7.53
CA ASN A 138 14.96 -12.55 8.86
C ASN A 138 16.40 -12.71 9.35
N GLU A 139 17.34 -13.10 8.48
CA GLU A 139 18.76 -13.18 8.81
C GLU A 139 19.33 -11.81 9.16
N ALA A 140 19.02 -10.77 8.40
CA ALA A 140 19.47 -9.41 8.69
C ALA A 140 18.96 -8.92 10.05
N LEU A 141 17.67 -9.04 10.34
CA LEU A 141 17.07 -8.63 11.61
C LEU A 141 17.58 -9.46 12.81
N HIS A 142 17.99 -10.71 12.59
CA HIS A 142 18.55 -11.59 13.63
C HIS A 142 20.00 -11.27 13.92
N GLU A 143 20.83 -11.09 12.88
CA GLU A 143 22.26 -10.87 13.05
C GLU A 143 22.62 -9.44 13.47
N TYR A 144 21.80 -8.45 13.02
CA TYR A 144 22.00 -7.03 13.32
C TYR A 144 20.83 -6.45 14.12
N PRO A 145 20.55 -6.98 15.31
CA PRO A 145 19.35 -6.60 16.07
C PRO A 145 19.37 -5.15 16.58
N ARG A 146 20.49 -4.47 16.55
CA ARG A 146 20.62 -3.08 17.00
C ARG A 146 20.64 -2.08 15.86
N ASP A 147 20.55 -2.52 14.59
CA ASP A 147 20.49 -1.58 13.48
C ASP A 147 19.09 -0.97 13.36
N LYS A 148 19.03 0.36 13.54
CA LYS A 148 17.78 1.12 13.48
C LYS A 148 17.17 1.12 12.06
N TYR A 149 18.01 1.13 11.02
CA TYR A 149 17.55 1.17 9.65
C TYR A 149 17.00 -0.18 9.21
N LEU A 150 17.60 -1.30 9.64
CA LEU A 150 17.03 -2.63 9.40
C LEU A 150 15.67 -2.81 10.08
N ALA A 151 15.53 -2.34 11.32
CA ALA A 151 14.25 -2.37 12.01
C ALA A 151 13.20 -1.51 11.25
N TRP A 152 13.57 -0.31 10.85
CA TRP A 152 12.71 0.58 10.06
C TRP A 152 12.32 -0.01 8.69
N LEU A 153 13.29 -0.50 7.90
CA LEU A 153 13.05 -1.15 6.61
C LEU A 153 12.14 -2.37 6.76
N GLY A 154 12.37 -3.18 7.80
CA GLY A 154 11.52 -4.32 8.13
C GLY A 154 10.09 -3.91 8.46
N GLY A 155 9.92 -2.83 9.22
CA GLY A 155 8.62 -2.23 9.50
C GLY A 155 7.90 -1.76 8.23
N LEU A 156 8.58 -1.03 7.34
CA LEU A 156 8.04 -0.60 6.04
C LEU A 156 7.58 -1.79 5.20
N TRP A 157 8.42 -2.85 5.16
CA TRP A 157 8.07 -4.05 4.41
C TRP A 157 6.85 -4.76 5.00
N LEU A 158 6.78 -4.95 6.33
CA LEU A 158 5.62 -5.56 6.99
C LEU A 158 4.35 -4.71 6.80
N THR A 159 4.47 -3.38 6.80
CA THR A 159 3.36 -2.48 6.46
C THR A 159 2.84 -2.72 5.05
N SER A 160 3.74 -2.89 4.07
CA SER A 160 3.36 -3.22 2.69
C SER A 160 2.67 -4.59 2.57
N GLN A 161 2.96 -5.51 3.50
CA GLN A 161 2.29 -6.81 3.62
C GLN A 161 1.02 -6.76 4.50
N ARG A 162 0.55 -5.57 4.91
CA ARG A 162 -0.60 -5.34 5.81
C ARG A 162 -0.47 -6.02 7.18
N GLN A 163 0.75 -6.23 7.67
CA GLN A 163 1.05 -6.83 8.97
C GLN A 163 1.31 -5.72 10.00
N SER A 164 0.32 -4.86 10.24
CA SER A 164 0.46 -3.64 11.04
C SER A 164 0.96 -3.91 12.46
N GLU A 165 0.44 -4.93 13.15
CA GLU A 165 0.87 -5.26 14.52
C GLU A 165 2.36 -5.62 14.58
N ARG A 166 2.85 -6.38 13.60
CA ARG A 166 4.27 -6.75 13.53
C ARG A 166 5.14 -5.58 13.09
N ALA A 167 4.64 -4.74 12.20
CA ALA A 167 5.33 -3.54 11.75
C ALA A 167 5.56 -2.57 12.91
N ILE A 168 4.56 -2.35 13.77
CA ILE A 168 4.65 -1.53 14.97
C ILE A 168 5.83 -1.95 15.84
N LEU A 169 5.99 -3.25 16.11
CA LEU A 169 7.09 -3.74 16.94
C LEU A 169 8.48 -3.38 16.40
N LEU A 170 8.63 -3.38 15.08
CA LEU A 170 9.88 -2.99 14.43
C LEU A 170 10.09 -1.47 14.42
N PHE A 171 9.03 -0.69 14.23
CA PHE A 171 9.12 0.77 14.31
C PHE A 171 9.41 1.25 15.75
N GLU A 172 8.73 0.70 16.76
CA GLU A 172 9.01 0.99 18.17
C GLU A 172 10.45 0.62 18.54
N ARG A 173 10.97 -0.49 17.99
CA ARG A 173 12.37 -0.88 18.15
C ARG A 173 13.30 0.16 17.52
N ALA A 174 13.05 0.59 16.28
CA ALA A 174 13.85 1.61 15.60
C ALA A 174 13.88 2.92 16.40
N ALA A 175 12.72 3.39 16.86
CA ALA A 175 12.61 4.58 17.72
C ALA A 175 13.33 4.42 19.07
N SER A 176 13.31 3.23 19.68
CA SER A 176 14.02 2.98 20.93
C SER A 176 15.55 2.96 20.78
N LEU A 177 16.05 2.56 19.60
CA LEU A 177 17.49 2.56 19.30
C LEU A 177 18.01 3.97 19.02
N GLU A 178 17.18 4.84 18.44
CA GLU A 178 17.50 6.21 18.13
C GLU A 178 16.27 7.11 18.36
N PRO A 179 16.15 7.77 19.53
CA PRO A 179 14.98 8.58 19.87
C PRO A 179 14.74 9.78 18.96
N HIS A 180 15.75 10.25 18.23
CA HIS A 180 15.63 11.34 17.27
C HIS A 180 15.33 10.85 15.84
N PHE A 181 15.21 9.54 15.62
CA PHE A 181 14.79 8.98 14.36
C PHE A 181 13.25 9.09 14.25
N ALA A 182 12.79 10.17 13.66
CA ALA A 182 11.39 10.56 13.72
C ALA A 182 10.45 9.71 12.84
N ASP A 183 10.89 9.22 11.67
CA ASP A 183 10.02 8.48 10.74
C ASP A 183 9.41 7.18 11.32
N PRO A 184 10.09 6.38 12.17
CA PRO A 184 9.43 5.25 12.82
C PRO A 184 8.16 5.59 13.60
N LEU A 185 8.10 6.77 14.25
CA LEU A 185 6.88 7.23 14.94
C LEU A 185 5.76 7.50 13.94
N ASN A 186 6.08 8.18 12.84
CA ASN A 186 5.16 8.42 11.74
C ASN A 186 4.58 7.11 11.19
N GLN A 187 5.43 6.13 10.89
CA GLN A 187 5.00 4.85 10.33
C GLN A 187 4.19 4.01 11.33
N ALA A 188 4.58 4.01 12.60
CA ALA A 188 3.83 3.33 13.68
C ALA A 188 2.43 3.93 13.83
N ALA A 189 2.31 5.26 13.80
CA ALA A 189 1.04 5.96 13.88
C ALA A 189 0.08 5.57 12.75
N TYR A 190 0.55 5.47 11.51
CA TYR A 190 -0.25 4.93 10.40
C TYR A 190 -0.70 3.48 10.64
N CYS A 191 0.17 2.65 11.21
CA CYS A 191 -0.20 1.27 11.56
C CYS A 191 -1.27 1.24 12.64
N TYR A 192 -1.16 2.07 13.70
CA TYR A 192 -2.17 2.20 14.74
C TYR A 192 -3.52 2.70 14.19
N ALA A 193 -3.51 3.70 13.30
CA ALA A 193 -4.73 4.20 12.65
C ALA A 193 -5.43 3.11 11.82
N ARG A 194 -4.65 2.30 11.08
CA ARG A 194 -5.19 1.18 10.31
C ARG A 194 -5.81 0.09 11.18
N LEU A 195 -5.34 -0.06 12.42
CA LEU A 195 -5.94 -0.94 13.43
C LEU A 195 -7.11 -0.29 14.18
N GLY A 196 -7.47 0.96 13.84
CA GLY A 196 -8.54 1.72 14.49
C GLY A 196 -8.15 2.36 15.83
N ASN A 197 -6.87 2.28 16.22
CA ASN A 197 -6.37 2.91 17.44
C ASN A 197 -5.92 4.36 17.16
N PHE A 198 -6.88 5.24 16.93
CA PHE A 198 -6.61 6.64 16.60
C PHE A 198 -6.04 7.45 17.77
N GLU A 199 -6.27 7.03 19.02
CA GLU A 199 -5.67 7.68 20.19
C GLU A 199 -4.14 7.53 20.17
N LYS A 200 -3.67 6.30 20.02
CA LYS A 200 -2.22 6.02 19.95
C LYS A 200 -1.61 6.63 18.69
N ALA A 201 -2.31 6.55 17.55
CA ALA A 201 -1.86 7.17 16.31
C ALA A 201 -1.64 8.68 16.46
N SER A 202 -2.59 9.38 17.07
CA SER A 202 -2.48 10.83 17.32
C SER A 202 -1.34 11.16 18.28
N ALA A 203 -1.15 10.36 19.34
CA ALA A 203 -0.06 10.57 20.29
C ALA A 203 1.32 10.43 19.63
N ASP A 204 1.53 9.38 18.82
CA ASP A 204 2.80 9.17 18.09
C ASP A 204 3.03 10.27 17.05
N MET A 205 1.97 10.75 16.37
CA MET A 205 2.07 11.88 15.43
C MET A 205 2.39 13.22 16.11
N GLN A 206 1.84 13.47 17.32
CA GLN A 206 2.21 14.65 18.09
C GLN A 206 3.68 14.62 18.48
N HIS A 207 4.17 13.48 18.96
CA HIS A 207 5.59 13.30 19.27
C HIS A 207 6.47 13.47 18.02
N TYR A 208 6.03 12.94 16.86
CA TYR A 208 6.68 13.17 15.58
C TYR A 208 6.77 14.66 15.23
N ALA A 209 5.69 15.41 15.42
CA ALA A 209 5.66 16.85 15.18
C ALA A 209 6.54 17.65 16.15
N GLU A 210 6.68 17.20 17.40
CA GLU A 210 7.60 17.80 18.38
C GLU A 210 9.08 17.63 17.98
N LEU A 211 9.42 16.51 17.35
CA LEU A 211 10.78 16.27 16.84
C LEU A 211 11.10 17.12 15.59
N LEU A 212 10.10 17.43 14.77
CA LEU A 212 10.26 18.11 13.48
C LEU A 212 9.33 19.34 13.37
N PRO A 213 9.43 20.35 14.26
CA PRO A 213 8.44 21.43 14.37
C PRO A 213 8.44 22.41 13.18
N THR A 214 9.50 22.39 12.35
CA THR A 214 9.65 23.28 11.17
C THR A 214 9.32 22.58 9.85
N GLU A 215 9.00 21.27 9.90
CA GLU A 215 8.74 20.47 8.74
C GLU A 215 7.24 20.41 8.41
N ALA A 216 6.91 20.38 7.12
CA ALA A 216 5.53 20.31 6.65
C ALA A 216 4.90 18.92 6.85
N ASN A 217 5.70 17.86 6.75
CA ASN A 217 5.22 16.49 6.77
C ASN A 217 4.50 16.09 8.08
N PRO A 218 4.94 16.48 9.29
CA PRO A 218 4.19 16.14 10.50
C PRO A 218 2.76 16.67 10.49
N GLN A 219 2.53 17.87 9.96
CA GLN A 219 1.19 18.43 9.81
C GLN A 219 0.38 17.69 8.75
N ASP A 220 0.99 17.29 7.64
CA ASP A 220 0.39 16.43 6.62
C ASP A 220 -0.08 15.10 7.22
N SER A 221 0.79 14.43 7.97
CA SER A 221 0.48 13.15 8.60
C SER A 221 -0.61 13.25 9.67
N LEU A 222 -0.62 14.31 10.50
CA LEU A 222 -1.71 14.61 11.43
C LEU A 222 -3.03 14.80 10.69
N ALA A 223 -3.02 15.52 9.57
CA ALA A 223 -4.18 15.72 8.72
C ALA A 223 -4.72 14.38 8.20
N GLU A 224 -3.86 13.51 7.70
CA GLU A 224 -4.27 12.21 7.16
C GLU A 224 -4.87 11.31 8.25
N ILE A 225 -4.27 11.24 9.45
CA ILE A 225 -4.83 10.50 10.59
C ILE A 225 -6.19 11.06 10.99
N SER A 226 -6.34 12.41 11.05
CA SER A 226 -7.63 13.05 11.35
C SER A 226 -8.68 12.73 10.28
N ARG A 227 -8.31 12.73 9.00
CA ARG A 227 -9.17 12.33 7.89
C ARG A 227 -9.61 10.86 8.01
N MET A 228 -8.68 9.95 8.30
CA MET A 228 -8.99 8.53 8.54
C MET A 228 -9.93 8.32 9.72
N ALA A 229 -9.87 9.19 10.74
CA ALA A 229 -10.79 9.20 11.88
C ALA A 229 -12.13 9.89 11.57
N GLY A 230 -12.34 10.46 10.38
CA GLY A 230 -13.54 11.20 9.99
C GLY A 230 -13.61 12.61 10.54
N LYS A 231 -12.54 13.15 11.10
CA LYS A 231 -12.42 14.49 11.65
C LYS A 231 -11.97 15.47 10.56
N PHE A 232 -12.84 15.73 9.61
CA PHE A 232 -12.47 16.46 8.38
C PHE A 232 -12.03 17.90 8.62
N ASP A 233 -12.67 18.63 9.57
CA ASP A 233 -12.28 20.00 9.88
C ASP A 233 -10.85 20.07 10.46
N GLU A 234 -10.50 19.11 11.35
CA GLU A 234 -9.15 18.99 11.88
C GLU A 234 -8.16 18.64 10.75
N ALA A 235 -8.53 17.72 9.85
CA ALA A 235 -7.73 17.35 8.70
C ALA A 235 -7.43 18.54 7.78
N LEU A 236 -8.46 19.31 7.41
CA LEU A 236 -8.30 20.50 6.57
C LEU A 236 -7.39 21.54 7.25
N ALA A 237 -7.54 21.77 8.56
CA ALA A 237 -6.70 22.72 9.31
C ALA A 237 -5.22 22.31 9.28
N HIS A 238 -4.92 21.02 9.51
CA HIS A 238 -3.55 20.51 9.47
C HIS A 238 -2.95 20.51 8.07
N TYR A 239 -3.71 20.17 7.00
CA TYR A 239 -3.23 20.31 5.62
C TYR A 239 -2.89 21.75 5.25
N HIS A 240 -3.72 22.71 5.67
CA HIS A 240 -3.44 24.12 5.46
C HIS A 240 -2.20 24.57 6.22
N GLU A 241 -1.98 24.10 7.44
CA GLU A 241 -0.76 24.40 8.20
C GLU A 241 0.48 23.78 7.54
N SER A 242 0.42 22.55 7.03
CA SER A 242 1.48 21.93 6.24
C SER A 242 1.83 22.81 5.03
N LEU A 243 0.83 23.26 4.27
CA LEU A 243 1.03 24.14 3.11
C LEU A 243 1.47 25.58 3.48
N ARG A 244 1.23 26.03 4.70
CA ARG A 244 1.78 27.27 5.22
C ARG A 244 3.28 27.15 5.48
N ILE A 245 3.73 25.98 5.97
CA ILE A 245 5.15 25.66 6.21
C ILE A 245 5.86 25.47 4.86
N ASP A 246 5.34 24.59 4.00
CA ASP A 246 5.85 24.39 2.64
C ASP A 246 4.72 24.52 1.59
N PRO A 247 4.62 25.67 0.92
CA PRO A 247 3.63 25.87 -0.13
C PRO A 247 3.75 24.94 -1.34
N GLN A 248 4.87 24.20 -1.48
CA GLN A 248 5.09 23.24 -2.56
C GLN A 248 4.81 21.80 -2.13
N PHE A 249 4.39 21.54 -0.89
CA PHE A 249 4.14 20.20 -0.38
C PHE A 249 2.95 19.55 -1.10
N VAL A 250 3.26 18.70 -2.09
CA VAL A 250 2.26 18.12 -3.02
C VAL A 250 1.28 17.21 -2.29
N ASP A 251 1.76 16.43 -1.33
CA ASP A 251 0.95 15.39 -0.67
C ASP A 251 -0.16 16.05 0.18
N SER A 252 0.10 17.18 0.87
CA SER A 252 -0.95 17.95 1.55
C SER A 252 -1.96 18.58 0.60
N GLN A 253 -1.50 19.06 -0.56
CA GLN A 253 -2.41 19.60 -1.57
C GLN A 253 -3.34 18.52 -2.11
N MET A 254 -2.82 17.30 -2.32
CA MET A 254 -3.61 16.12 -2.69
C MET A 254 -4.55 15.72 -1.54
N GLY A 255 -4.07 15.73 -0.29
CA GLY A 255 -4.85 15.41 0.90
C GLY A 255 -6.07 16.33 1.13
N LEU A 256 -5.95 17.64 0.77
CA LEU A 256 -7.11 18.54 0.72
C LEU A 256 -8.14 18.03 -0.29
N GLY A 257 -7.70 17.66 -1.51
CA GLY A 257 -8.57 17.08 -2.54
C GLY A 257 -9.28 15.81 -2.05
N ASP A 258 -8.52 14.88 -1.45
CA ASP A 258 -9.06 13.65 -0.88
C ASP A 258 -10.11 13.93 0.20
N THR A 259 -9.85 14.91 1.08
CA THR A 259 -10.74 15.27 2.17
C THR A 259 -12.05 15.85 1.63
N TYR A 260 -11.98 16.81 0.70
CA TYR A 260 -13.17 17.36 0.06
C TYR A 260 -13.98 16.30 -0.70
N ALA A 261 -13.32 15.37 -1.41
CA ALA A 261 -14.01 14.27 -2.07
C ALA A 261 -14.77 13.37 -1.08
N LEU A 262 -14.19 13.08 0.10
CA LEU A 262 -14.85 12.30 1.15
C LEU A 262 -16.00 13.06 1.84
N MET A 263 -15.95 14.40 1.84
CA MET A 263 -17.01 15.30 2.27
C MET A 263 -18.13 15.47 1.23
N GLN A 264 -18.00 14.89 0.03
CA GLN A 264 -18.89 15.04 -1.13
C GLN A 264 -18.90 16.48 -1.68
N GLU A 265 -17.75 17.15 -1.63
CA GLU A 265 -17.49 18.47 -2.19
C GLU A 265 -16.56 18.36 -3.41
N GLU A 266 -17.01 17.63 -4.43
CA GLU A 266 -16.19 17.15 -5.55
C GLU A 266 -15.59 18.27 -6.41
N ASP A 267 -16.29 19.41 -6.55
CA ASP A 267 -15.73 20.56 -7.28
C ASP A 267 -14.51 21.13 -6.55
N LYS A 268 -14.59 21.29 -5.21
CA LYS A 268 -13.44 21.71 -4.42
C LYS A 268 -12.31 20.68 -4.47
N ALA A 269 -12.66 19.38 -4.42
CA ALA A 269 -11.69 18.32 -4.55
C ALA A 269 -10.90 18.42 -5.87
N ARG A 270 -11.60 18.61 -6.99
CA ARG A 270 -10.97 18.78 -8.33
C ARG A 270 -10.10 20.03 -8.41
N GLU A 271 -10.49 21.12 -7.77
CA GLU A 271 -9.65 22.32 -7.69
C GLU A 271 -8.34 22.05 -6.94
N GLU A 272 -8.40 21.34 -5.80
CA GLU A 272 -7.20 21.01 -5.03
C GLU A 272 -6.30 20.02 -5.77
N TYR A 273 -6.88 18.99 -6.42
CA TYR A 273 -6.12 18.09 -7.28
C TYR A 273 -5.47 18.82 -8.47
N ALA A 274 -6.14 19.82 -9.08
CA ALA A 274 -5.55 20.61 -10.13
C ALA A 274 -4.37 21.47 -9.63
N ARG A 275 -4.44 21.97 -8.38
CA ARG A 275 -3.31 22.64 -7.72
C ARG A 275 -2.17 21.67 -7.44
N ALA A 276 -2.48 20.46 -6.93
CA ALA A 276 -1.48 19.42 -6.68
C ALA A 276 -0.76 18.99 -7.96
N MET A 277 -1.48 18.79 -9.07
CA MET A 277 -0.88 18.44 -10.35
C MET A 277 0.14 19.47 -10.86
N LYS A 278 -0.08 20.78 -10.59
CA LYS A 278 0.88 21.82 -10.95
C LYS A 278 2.17 21.77 -10.14
N LYS A 279 2.12 21.18 -8.94
CA LYS A 279 3.27 21.03 -8.04
C LYS A 279 3.95 19.66 -8.20
N ALA A 280 3.35 18.72 -8.93
CA ALA A 280 3.85 17.37 -9.08
C ALA A 280 5.28 17.35 -9.66
N LEU A 281 6.19 16.67 -8.97
CA LEU A 281 7.61 16.59 -9.32
C LEU A 281 7.90 15.48 -10.35
N THR A 282 7.02 14.48 -10.44
CA THR A 282 7.19 13.34 -11.34
C THR A 282 5.91 13.07 -12.13
N ARG A 283 6.05 12.42 -13.29
CA ARG A 283 4.90 11.97 -14.10
C ARG A 283 4.06 10.92 -13.36
N VAL A 284 4.70 10.07 -12.56
CA VAL A 284 4.00 9.10 -11.69
C VAL A 284 3.09 9.84 -10.72
N GLN A 285 3.62 10.83 -10.00
CA GLN A 285 2.84 11.61 -9.03
C GLN A 285 1.69 12.36 -9.71
N ALA A 286 1.94 13.01 -10.84
CA ALA A 286 0.90 13.69 -11.61
C ALA A 286 -0.21 12.74 -12.09
N THR A 287 0.16 11.54 -12.56
CA THR A 287 -0.81 10.53 -13.00
C THR A 287 -1.64 9.99 -11.84
N THR A 288 -1.03 9.74 -10.68
CA THR A 288 -1.74 9.31 -9.46
C THR A 288 -2.77 10.36 -9.03
N ILE A 289 -2.39 11.65 -8.99
CA ILE A 289 -3.32 12.75 -8.67
C ILE A 289 -4.47 12.82 -9.68
N ALA A 290 -4.17 12.63 -10.97
CA ALA A 290 -5.20 12.61 -12.02
C ALA A 290 -6.21 11.46 -11.83
N LEU A 291 -5.75 10.25 -11.41
CA LEU A 291 -6.63 9.13 -11.09
C LEU A 291 -7.59 9.46 -9.93
N GLN A 292 -7.11 10.12 -8.88
CA GLN A 292 -7.96 10.59 -7.77
C GLN A 292 -8.97 11.62 -8.25
N SER A 293 -8.54 12.60 -9.05
CA SER A 293 -9.43 13.59 -9.63
C SER A 293 -10.54 12.94 -10.51
N ALA A 294 -10.18 11.96 -11.33
CA ALA A 294 -11.15 11.23 -12.16
C ALA A 294 -12.18 10.45 -11.32
N SER A 295 -11.75 9.92 -10.16
CA SER A 295 -12.63 9.20 -9.24
C SER A 295 -13.75 10.06 -8.66
N THR A 296 -13.59 11.40 -8.60
CA THR A 296 -14.66 12.32 -8.15
C THR A 296 -15.87 12.27 -9.06
N TYR A 297 -15.68 12.15 -10.38
CA TYR A 297 -16.78 12.01 -11.32
C TYR A 297 -17.55 10.69 -11.14
N ALA A 298 -16.84 9.60 -10.82
CA ALA A 298 -17.51 8.34 -10.49
C ALA A 298 -18.34 8.46 -9.20
N ARG A 299 -17.86 9.22 -8.21
CA ARG A 299 -18.56 9.50 -6.95
C ARG A 299 -19.84 10.32 -7.16
N GLU A 300 -19.83 11.28 -8.08
CA GLU A 300 -21.01 12.06 -8.50
C GLU A 300 -21.97 11.29 -9.41
N HIS A 301 -21.62 10.06 -9.81
CA HIS A 301 -22.32 9.27 -10.84
C HIS A 301 -22.32 9.93 -12.24
N ASP A 302 -21.40 10.86 -12.52
CA ASP A 302 -21.14 11.38 -13.88
C ASP A 302 -20.18 10.43 -14.61
N PHE A 303 -20.69 9.25 -14.93
CA PHE A 303 -19.88 8.19 -15.53
C PHE A 303 -19.34 8.55 -16.92
N ALA A 304 -19.98 9.46 -17.64
CA ALA A 304 -19.49 9.93 -18.93
C ALA A 304 -18.19 10.74 -18.76
N LYS A 305 -18.14 11.66 -17.79
CA LYS A 305 -16.92 12.41 -17.50
C LYS A 305 -15.85 11.52 -16.87
N ALA A 306 -16.24 10.59 -15.98
CA ALA A 306 -15.33 9.61 -15.42
C ALA A 306 -14.63 8.79 -16.51
N ASP A 307 -15.39 8.24 -17.46
CA ASP A 307 -14.88 7.46 -18.59
C ASP A 307 -13.90 8.28 -19.43
N ALA A 308 -14.26 9.51 -19.80
CA ALA A 308 -13.41 10.40 -20.58
C ALA A 308 -12.09 10.71 -19.85
N ALA A 309 -12.15 11.00 -18.54
CA ALA A 309 -10.98 11.30 -17.74
C ALA A 309 -10.05 10.07 -17.60
N PHE A 310 -10.56 8.90 -17.23
CA PHE A 310 -9.76 7.69 -17.11
C PHE A 310 -9.14 7.25 -18.44
N GLN A 311 -9.86 7.38 -19.56
CA GLN A 311 -9.32 7.09 -20.91
C GLN A 311 -8.14 8.01 -21.27
N GLU A 312 -8.25 9.31 -20.99
CA GLU A 312 -7.15 10.24 -21.25
C GLU A 312 -5.96 9.95 -20.34
N ILE A 313 -6.19 9.60 -19.06
CA ILE A 313 -5.13 9.20 -18.14
C ILE A 313 -4.43 7.95 -18.65
N ALA A 314 -5.18 6.91 -19.04
CA ALA A 314 -4.60 5.68 -19.59
C ALA A 314 -3.73 5.97 -20.83
N LYS A 315 -4.21 6.81 -21.76
CA LYS A 315 -3.46 7.24 -22.94
C LYS A 315 -2.17 7.99 -22.59
N GLN A 316 -2.20 8.88 -21.61
CA GLN A 316 -1.02 9.61 -21.16
C GLN A 316 -0.04 8.69 -20.41
N ALA A 317 -0.53 7.76 -19.59
CA ALA A 317 0.27 6.76 -18.92
C ALA A 317 1.00 5.85 -19.92
N HIS A 318 0.30 5.38 -20.95
CA HIS A 318 0.87 4.63 -22.06
C HIS A 318 2.02 5.40 -22.74
N LYS A 319 1.78 6.64 -23.15
CA LYS A 319 2.79 7.51 -23.78
C LYS A 319 4.04 7.71 -22.93
N ASN A 320 3.88 7.68 -21.60
CA ASN A 320 4.96 7.89 -20.64
C ASN A 320 5.60 6.58 -20.16
N ASP A 321 5.20 5.42 -20.70
CA ASP A 321 5.66 4.09 -20.27
C ASP A 321 5.39 3.81 -18.77
N LEU A 322 4.19 4.22 -18.31
CA LEU A 322 3.70 3.99 -16.94
C LEU A 322 2.65 2.88 -16.93
N GLY A 323 3.04 1.68 -17.38
CA GLY A 323 2.13 0.55 -17.62
C GLY A 323 1.29 0.15 -16.40
N ALA A 324 1.82 0.25 -15.18
CA ALA A 324 1.05 -0.04 -13.96
C ALA A 324 -0.11 0.96 -13.78
N LEU A 325 0.12 2.26 -13.97
CA LEU A 325 -0.91 3.30 -13.85
C LEU A 325 -1.89 3.29 -15.04
N GLU A 326 -1.45 2.87 -16.22
CA GLU A 326 -2.34 2.63 -17.35
C GLU A 326 -3.29 1.47 -17.04
N ALA A 327 -2.78 0.34 -16.58
CA ALA A 327 -3.59 -0.81 -16.18
C ALA A 327 -4.57 -0.45 -15.06
N GLU A 328 -4.10 0.28 -14.06
CA GLU A 328 -4.91 0.79 -12.96
C GLU A 328 -6.07 1.67 -13.46
N ALA A 329 -5.82 2.60 -14.40
CA ALA A 329 -6.87 3.44 -14.98
C ALA A 329 -7.99 2.61 -15.63
N TRP A 330 -7.64 1.61 -16.45
CA TRP A 330 -8.61 0.70 -17.05
C TRP A 330 -9.36 -0.14 -16.02
N ARG A 331 -8.66 -0.64 -14.97
CA ARG A 331 -9.29 -1.39 -13.87
C ARG A 331 -10.24 -0.51 -13.07
N MET A 332 -9.84 0.69 -12.66
CA MET A 332 -10.70 1.62 -11.92
C MET A 332 -11.97 1.97 -12.69
N MET A 333 -11.84 2.20 -14.00
CA MET A 333 -12.97 2.46 -14.87
C MET A 333 -13.96 1.28 -14.92
N SER A 334 -13.50 0.03 -14.78
CA SER A 334 -14.37 -1.14 -14.77
C SER A 334 -15.26 -1.25 -13.52
N VAL A 335 -14.85 -0.63 -12.39
CA VAL A 335 -15.50 -0.80 -11.09
C VAL A 335 -16.92 -0.25 -11.06
N TYR A 336 -17.17 0.90 -11.68
CA TYR A 336 -18.46 1.60 -11.66
C TYR A 336 -19.34 1.35 -12.91
N GLN A 337 -18.88 0.57 -13.89
CA GLN A 337 -19.67 0.29 -15.08
C GLN A 337 -20.97 -0.44 -14.73
N LYS A 338 -22.10 0.01 -15.32
CA LYS A 338 -23.38 -0.68 -15.16
C LYS A 338 -23.47 -1.92 -16.05
N ASP A 339 -22.94 -1.81 -17.28
CA ASP A 339 -22.86 -2.92 -18.22
C ASP A 339 -21.67 -3.82 -17.89
N ASN A 340 -21.95 -5.10 -17.60
CA ASN A 340 -20.94 -6.08 -17.25
C ASN A 340 -20.02 -6.43 -18.43
N SER A 341 -20.55 -6.46 -19.66
CA SER A 341 -19.73 -6.71 -20.87
C SER A 341 -18.67 -5.62 -21.01
N ARG A 342 -19.06 -4.36 -20.82
CA ARG A 342 -18.14 -3.23 -20.85
C ARG A 342 -17.09 -3.31 -19.74
N ALA A 343 -17.50 -3.68 -18.53
CA ALA A 343 -16.56 -3.88 -17.42
C ALA A 343 -15.51 -4.96 -17.73
N MET A 344 -15.94 -6.08 -18.31
CA MET A 344 -15.04 -7.18 -18.70
C MET A 344 -14.09 -6.78 -19.85
N GLU A 345 -14.53 -5.98 -20.83
CA GLU A 345 -13.65 -5.40 -21.84
C GLU A 345 -12.55 -4.51 -21.25
N LEU A 346 -12.91 -3.67 -20.28
CA LEU A 346 -11.95 -2.80 -19.61
C LEU A 346 -10.93 -3.59 -18.78
N LEU A 347 -11.38 -4.64 -18.10
CA LEU A 347 -10.50 -5.56 -17.38
C LEU A 347 -9.58 -6.34 -18.34
N ALA A 348 -10.06 -6.69 -19.53
CA ALA A 348 -9.23 -7.31 -20.56
C ALA A 348 -8.15 -6.34 -21.09
N LYS A 349 -8.49 -5.05 -21.27
CA LYS A 349 -7.50 -4.02 -21.62
C LYS A 349 -6.46 -3.84 -20.52
N SER A 350 -6.90 -3.72 -19.25
CA SER A 350 -6.00 -3.63 -18.10
C SER A 350 -5.03 -4.82 -18.06
N GLU A 351 -5.52 -6.02 -18.28
CA GLU A 351 -4.72 -7.24 -18.30
C GLU A 351 -3.75 -7.28 -19.51
N SER A 352 -4.17 -6.80 -20.68
CA SER A 352 -3.30 -6.70 -21.86
C SER A 352 -2.08 -5.81 -21.56
N VAL A 353 -2.30 -4.65 -20.95
CA VAL A 353 -1.23 -3.69 -20.63
C VAL A 353 -0.14 -4.32 -19.77
N ILE A 354 -0.49 -5.08 -18.74
CA ILE A 354 0.53 -5.70 -17.86
C ILE A 354 1.32 -6.83 -18.54
N HIS A 355 0.84 -7.34 -19.68
CA HIS A 355 1.56 -8.33 -20.49
C HIS A 355 2.38 -7.71 -21.62
N GLU A 356 2.21 -6.42 -21.91
CA GLU A 356 3.03 -5.70 -22.86
C GLU A 356 4.47 -5.47 -22.31
N PRO A 357 5.45 -5.16 -23.19
CA PRO A 357 6.84 -4.97 -22.80
C PRO A 357 7.07 -3.61 -22.11
N HIS A 358 6.30 -3.33 -21.04
CA HIS A 358 6.52 -2.17 -20.17
C HIS A 358 7.60 -2.42 -19.13
N THR A 359 8.25 -1.35 -18.71
CA THR A 359 9.21 -1.38 -17.59
C THR A 359 8.45 -1.51 -16.27
N MET A 360 8.23 -2.73 -15.83
CA MET A 360 7.51 -3.06 -14.61
C MET A 360 8.21 -4.21 -13.88
N SER A 361 8.30 -4.14 -12.54
CA SER A 361 8.80 -5.26 -11.76
C SER A 361 7.84 -6.45 -11.82
N ALA A 362 8.35 -7.67 -11.62
CA ALA A 362 7.50 -8.86 -11.53
C ALA A 362 6.46 -8.72 -10.42
N ALA A 363 6.87 -8.20 -9.25
CA ALA A 363 5.98 -7.97 -8.13
C ALA A 363 4.83 -7.00 -8.48
N ALA A 364 5.12 -5.86 -9.13
CA ALA A 364 4.09 -4.90 -9.54
C ALA A 364 3.10 -5.51 -10.55
N ARG A 365 3.60 -6.31 -11.49
CA ARG A 365 2.77 -7.01 -12.49
C ARG A 365 1.83 -8.02 -11.85
N GLU A 366 2.33 -8.83 -10.93
CA GLU A 366 1.52 -9.85 -10.24
C GLU A 366 0.51 -9.23 -9.28
N GLN A 367 0.85 -8.13 -8.62
CA GLN A 367 -0.07 -7.38 -7.78
C GLN A 367 -1.22 -6.78 -8.60
N GLU A 368 -0.92 -6.14 -9.73
CA GLU A 368 -1.98 -5.58 -10.60
C GLU A 368 -2.84 -6.69 -11.21
N LEU A 369 -2.24 -7.82 -11.63
CA LEU A 369 -2.99 -8.99 -12.09
C LEU A 369 -3.96 -9.50 -11.02
N ALA A 370 -3.53 -9.55 -9.76
CA ALA A 370 -4.40 -9.97 -8.66
C ALA A 370 -5.59 -9.03 -8.46
N LEU A 371 -5.38 -7.72 -8.57
CA LEU A 371 -6.46 -6.72 -8.49
C LEU A 371 -7.43 -6.83 -9.68
N ILE A 372 -6.93 -7.04 -10.90
CA ILE A 372 -7.74 -7.27 -12.10
C ILE A 372 -8.61 -8.51 -11.93
N LEU A 373 -8.01 -9.64 -11.54
CA LEU A 373 -8.72 -10.91 -11.38
C LEU A 373 -9.75 -10.85 -10.24
N ARG A 374 -9.41 -10.20 -9.12
CA ARG A 374 -10.33 -9.92 -8.03
C ARG A 374 -11.56 -9.13 -8.51
N THR A 375 -11.34 -8.06 -9.26
CA THR A 375 -12.42 -7.23 -9.81
C THR A 375 -13.28 -8.05 -10.77
N ARG A 376 -12.65 -8.88 -11.61
CA ARG A 376 -13.34 -9.80 -12.54
C ARG A 376 -14.24 -10.79 -11.79
N VAL A 377 -13.74 -11.43 -10.72
CA VAL A 377 -14.55 -12.30 -9.85
C VAL A 377 -15.74 -11.55 -9.28
N GLY A 378 -15.50 -10.36 -8.70
CA GLY A 378 -16.56 -9.56 -8.09
C GLY A 378 -17.66 -9.16 -9.08
N ARG A 379 -17.29 -8.82 -10.32
CA ARG A 379 -18.21 -8.48 -11.43
C ARG A 379 -19.00 -9.71 -11.89
N ALA A 380 -18.33 -10.85 -12.07
CA ALA A 380 -18.98 -12.09 -12.49
C ALA A 380 -19.98 -12.59 -11.44
N VAL A 381 -19.62 -12.53 -10.15
CA VAL A 381 -20.55 -12.86 -9.03
C VAL A 381 -21.76 -11.91 -9.04
N HIS A 382 -21.56 -10.61 -9.23
CA HIS A 382 -22.63 -9.62 -9.26
C HIS A 382 -23.61 -9.88 -10.43
N ASP A 383 -23.11 -10.31 -11.58
CA ASP A 383 -23.88 -10.63 -12.78
C ASP A 383 -24.51 -12.04 -12.74
N GLY A 384 -24.22 -12.84 -11.74
CA GLY A 384 -24.67 -14.23 -11.61
C GLY A 384 -23.90 -15.22 -12.50
N SER A 385 -22.85 -14.81 -13.18
CA SER A 385 -22.01 -15.64 -14.07
C SER A 385 -21.02 -16.47 -13.27
N MET A 386 -21.49 -17.46 -12.49
CA MET A 386 -20.64 -18.25 -11.59
C MET A 386 -19.50 -19.00 -12.30
N SER A 387 -19.72 -19.45 -13.55
CA SER A 387 -18.66 -20.11 -14.33
C SER A 387 -17.48 -19.16 -14.60
N ASP A 388 -17.75 -17.88 -14.91
CA ASP A 388 -16.71 -16.88 -15.16
C ASP A 388 -16.05 -16.47 -13.86
N ALA A 389 -16.81 -16.40 -12.76
CA ALA A 389 -16.27 -16.16 -11.43
C ALA A 389 -15.28 -17.27 -11.01
N ASP A 390 -15.65 -18.54 -11.19
CA ASP A 390 -14.79 -19.68 -10.87
C ASP A 390 -13.53 -19.73 -11.75
N ALA A 391 -13.67 -19.43 -13.05
CA ALA A 391 -12.53 -19.36 -13.98
C ALA A 391 -11.53 -18.25 -13.57
N ALA A 392 -12.01 -17.07 -13.23
CA ALA A 392 -11.16 -15.96 -12.77
C ALA A 392 -10.54 -16.26 -11.38
N LEU A 393 -11.32 -16.84 -10.46
CA LEU A 393 -10.85 -17.24 -9.13
C LEU A 393 -9.73 -18.28 -9.22
N LYS A 394 -9.87 -19.29 -10.08
CA LYS A 394 -8.83 -20.31 -10.29
C LYS A 394 -7.51 -19.70 -10.78
N ARG A 395 -7.58 -18.70 -11.66
CA ARG A 395 -6.39 -17.97 -12.10
C ARG A 395 -5.76 -17.18 -10.94
N LEU A 396 -6.57 -16.49 -10.14
CA LEU A 396 -6.11 -15.75 -8.97
C LEU A 396 -5.51 -16.67 -7.90
N GLU A 397 -6.09 -17.85 -7.70
CA GLU A 397 -5.54 -18.91 -6.83
C GLU A 397 -4.13 -19.31 -7.25
N ALA A 398 -3.90 -19.49 -8.57
CA ALA A 398 -2.57 -19.83 -9.09
C ALA A 398 -1.56 -18.69 -8.83
N VAL A 399 -1.96 -17.43 -8.97
CA VAL A 399 -1.13 -16.27 -8.64
C VAL A 399 -0.82 -16.26 -7.13
N ALA A 400 -1.83 -16.44 -6.28
CA ALA A 400 -1.68 -16.44 -4.83
C ALA A 400 -0.83 -17.61 -4.31
N ALA A 401 -0.91 -18.77 -4.95
CA ALA A 401 -0.07 -19.93 -4.60
C ALA A 401 1.43 -19.69 -4.89
N ALA A 402 1.74 -18.87 -5.89
CA ALA A 402 3.11 -18.54 -6.27
C ALA A 402 3.65 -17.27 -5.58
N ASN A 403 2.78 -16.45 -4.98
CA ASN A 403 3.12 -15.12 -4.51
C ASN A 403 2.62 -14.88 -3.07
N SER A 404 3.55 -14.64 -2.14
CA SER A 404 3.24 -14.37 -0.72
C SER A 404 3.06 -12.87 -0.42
N SER A 405 2.88 -12.02 -1.44
CA SER A 405 2.54 -10.60 -1.23
C SER A 405 1.19 -10.47 -0.51
N GLY A 406 1.15 -9.65 0.53
CA GLY A 406 -0.08 -9.39 1.28
C GLY A 406 -1.22 -8.95 0.37
N LEU A 407 -0.97 -8.03 -0.59
CA LEU A 407 -1.97 -7.56 -1.54
C LEU A 407 -2.56 -8.69 -2.39
N VAL A 408 -1.72 -9.62 -2.87
CA VAL A 408 -2.18 -10.78 -3.66
C VAL A 408 -3.03 -11.71 -2.79
N GLN A 409 -2.59 -12.01 -1.56
CA GLN A 409 -3.31 -12.89 -0.64
C GLN A 409 -4.68 -12.31 -0.24
N PHE A 410 -4.75 -11.02 0.10
CA PHE A 410 -6.02 -10.35 0.41
C PHE A 410 -6.95 -10.27 -0.81
N SER A 411 -6.40 -10.03 -2.00
CA SER A 411 -7.19 -10.07 -3.24
C SER A 411 -7.81 -11.44 -3.49
N PHE A 412 -7.05 -12.51 -3.25
CA PHE A 412 -7.55 -13.88 -3.37
C PHE A 412 -8.60 -14.18 -2.32
N ASN A 413 -8.37 -13.85 -1.05
CA ASN A 413 -9.31 -14.11 0.03
C ASN A 413 -10.63 -13.34 -0.18
N GLY A 414 -10.58 -12.05 -0.56
CA GLY A 414 -11.78 -11.28 -0.88
C GLY A 414 -12.57 -11.82 -2.07
N ALA A 415 -11.88 -12.27 -3.12
CA ALA A 415 -12.49 -12.90 -4.28
C ALA A 415 -13.14 -14.26 -3.92
N GLN A 416 -12.41 -15.12 -3.21
CA GLN A 416 -12.92 -16.42 -2.76
C GLN A 416 -14.11 -16.28 -1.81
N GLY A 417 -14.03 -15.34 -0.86
CA GLY A 417 -15.13 -15.04 0.05
C GLY A 417 -16.39 -14.55 -0.70
N SER A 418 -16.21 -13.82 -1.81
CA SER A 418 -17.32 -13.38 -2.67
C SER A 418 -18.03 -14.56 -3.35
N VAL A 419 -17.28 -15.54 -3.84
CA VAL A 419 -17.82 -16.76 -4.47
C VAL A 419 -18.52 -17.64 -3.43
N LEU A 420 -17.89 -17.88 -2.27
CA LEU A 420 -18.47 -18.65 -1.18
C LEU A 420 -19.78 -18.05 -0.68
N LEU A 421 -19.85 -16.71 -0.55
CA LEU A 421 -21.08 -16.01 -0.18
C LEU A 421 -22.20 -16.25 -1.20
N ALA A 422 -21.90 -16.17 -2.49
CA ALA A 422 -22.88 -16.41 -3.56
C ALA A 422 -23.36 -17.86 -3.60
N GLN A 423 -22.53 -18.81 -3.18
CA GLN A 423 -22.87 -20.24 -3.03
C GLN A 423 -23.61 -20.56 -1.73
N GLY A 424 -23.86 -19.56 -0.85
CA GLY A 424 -24.52 -19.76 0.44
C GLY A 424 -23.64 -20.38 1.52
N GLN A 425 -22.32 -20.47 1.30
CA GLN A 425 -21.34 -21.02 2.25
C GLN A 425 -20.86 -19.89 3.20
N TYR A 426 -21.80 -19.38 4.01
CA TYR A 426 -21.61 -18.15 4.77
C TYR A 426 -20.48 -18.23 5.81
N ALA A 427 -20.31 -19.36 6.49
CA ALA A 427 -19.28 -19.52 7.52
C ALA A 427 -17.86 -19.49 6.90
N GLU A 428 -17.67 -20.18 5.78
CA GLU A 428 -16.40 -20.15 5.03
C GLU A 428 -16.14 -18.80 4.40
N ALA A 429 -17.19 -18.11 3.89
CA ALA A 429 -17.11 -16.78 3.35
C ALA A 429 -16.62 -15.76 4.40
N ILE A 430 -17.11 -15.85 5.65
CA ILE A 430 -16.66 -14.97 6.74
C ILE A 430 -15.15 -15.09 6.92
N GLY A 431 -14.61 -16.30 7.08
CA GLY A 431 -13.18 -16.49 7.31
C GLY A 431 -12.29 -15.91 6.20
N ARG A 432 -12.79 -15.89 4.94
CA ARG A 432 -12.06 -15.31 3.82
C ARG A 432 -12.22 -13.79 3.72
N LEU A 433 -13.41 -13.27 4.00
CA LEU A 433 -13.70 -11.84 3.93
C LEU A 433 -13.10 -11.06 5.09
N GLU A 434 -12.95 -11.68 6.29
CA GLU A 434 -12.26 -11.06 7.43
C GLU A 434 -10.80 -10.71 7.11
N ASP A 435 -10.12 -11.53 6.28
CA ASP A 435 -8.75 -11.24 5.82
C ASP A 435 -8.68 -10.03 4.87
N ASP A 436 -9.80 -9.67 4.20
CA ASP A 436 -9.85 -8.57 3.24
C ASP A 436 -10.74 -7.40 3.70
N ASP A 437 -10.73 -7.14 4.96
CA ASP A 437 -11.56 -6.18 5.68
C ASP A 437 -11.24 -4.69 5.40
N ARG A 438 -10.33 -4.40 4.46
CA ARG A 438 -10.00 -3.04 3.99
C ARG A 438 -10.53 -2.74 2.58
N ASN A 439 -11.30 -3.64 2.00
CA ASN A 439 -11.98 -3.35 0.74
C ASN A 439 -13.49 -3.17 0.98
N PRO A 440 -14.08 -2.03 0.60
CA PRO A 440 -15.49 -1.74 0.81
C PRO A 440 -16.44 -2.82 0.29
N PHE A 441 -16.16 -3.44 -0.86
CA PHE A 441 -16.97 -4.56 -1.35
C PHE A 441 -16.89 -5.79 -0.45
N SER A 442 -15.70 -6.09 0.09
CA SER A 442 -15.54 -7.24 1.01
C SER A 442 -16.21 -6.97 2.35
N ILE A 443 -16.12 -5.75 2.88
CA ILE A 443 -16.83 -5.35 4.09
C ILE A 443 -18.35 -5.47 3.87
N GLN A 444 -18.88 -5.00 2.75
CA GLN A 444 -20.31 -5.11 2.42
C GLN A 444 -20.77 -6.57 2.38
N ARG A 445 -19.99 -7.46 1.77
CA ARG A 445 -20.27 -8.90 1.72
C ARG A 445 -20.17 -9.57 3.09
N LEU A 446 -19.21 -9.13 3.91
CA LEU A 446 -19.04 -9.62 5.28
C LEU A 446 -20.25 -9.26 6.17
N ILE A 447 -20.82 -8.07 6.00
CA ILE A 447 -22.08 -7.69 6.66
C ILE A 447 -23.19 -8.69 6.32
N ILE A 448 -23.37 -9.02 5.03
CA ILE A 448 -24.38 -9.97 4.57
C ILE A 448 -24.11 -11.36 5.16
N ALA A 449 -22.86 -11.84 5.16
CA ALA A 449 -22.49 -13.13 5.69
C ALA A 449 -22.79 -13.24 7.20
N TYR A 450 -22.47 -12.22 7.99
CA TYR A 450 -22.81 -12.17 9.42
C TYR A 450 -24.30 -12.13 9.66
N GLN A 451 -25.07 -11.40 8.87
CA GLN A 451 -26.54 -11.38 8.96
C GLN A 451 -27.13 -12.78 8.68
N LYS A 452 -26.61 -13.48 7.67
CA LYS A 452 -27.07 -14.83 7.29
C LYS A 452 -26.73 -15.91 8.33
N THR A 453 -25.68 -15.69 9.12
CA THR A 453 -25.27 -16.61 10.21
C THR A 453 -25.82 -16.20 11.57
N GLY A 454 -26.64 -15.14 11.67
CA GLY A 454 -27.23 -14.66 12.91
C GLY A 454 -26.26 -13.88 13.82
N ALA A 455 -25.06 -13.50 13.33
CA ALA A 455 -24.06 -12.73 14.07
C ALA A 455 -24.36 -11.23 13.99
N ALA A 456 -25.50 -10.78 14.55
CA ALA A 456 -26.02 -9.43 14.40
C ALA A 456 -25.02 -8.34 14.88
N ASP A 457 -24.39 -8.53 16.05
CA ASP A 457 -23.45 -7.57 16.62
C ASP A 457 -22.23 -7.35 15.69
N LYS A 458 -21.72 -8.45 15.09
CA LYS A 458 -20.62 -8.37 14.13
C LYS A 458 -21.04 -7.66 12.83
N ALA A 459 -22.25 -7.93 12.36
CA ALA A 459 -22.80 -7.28 11.18
C ALA A 459 -22.94 -5.75 11.42
N GLU A 460 -23.45 -5.34 12.59
CA GLU A 460 -23.56 -3.92 12.97
C GLU A 460 -22.19 -3.25 13.07
N LYS A 461 -21.21 -3.89 13.70
CA LYS A 461 -19.83 -3.39 13.76
C LYS A 461 -19.24 -3.16 12.38
N MET A 462 -19.43 -4.08 11.44
CA MET A 462 -18.94 -3.93 10.07
C MET A 462 -19.73 -2.89 9.28
N ALA A 463 -21.03 -2.75 9.53
CA ALA A 463 -21.84 -1.68 8.94
C ALA A 463 -21.38 -0.30 9.38
N HIS A 464 -21.09 -0.13 10.68
CA HIS A 464 -20.50 1.09 11.20
C HIS A 464 -19.11 1.36 10.56
N ARG A 465 -18.27 0.33 10.44
CA ARG A 465 -16.96 0.46 9.80
C ARG A 465 -17.08 0.86 8.31
N LEU A 466 -17.99 0.26 7.56
CA LEU A 466 -18.23 0.61 6.15
C LEU A 466 -18.74 2.04 5.99
N ALA A 467 -19.69 2.45 6.84
CA ALA A 467 -20.22 3.81 6.83
C ALA A 467 -19.15 4.88 7.15
N ASN A 468 -18.12 4.52 7.92
CA ASN A 468 -17.01 5.38 8.32
C ASN A 468 -15.70 5.00 7.63
N PHE A 469 -15.78 4.47 6.41
CA PHE A 469 -14.59 4.15 5.62
C PHE A 469 -14.14 5.40 4.85
N TYR A 470 -13.00 5.99 5.28
CA TYR A 470 -12.50 7.28 4.78
C TYR A 470 -11.14 7.15 4.05
N GLU A 471 -10.90 6.03 3.38
CA GLU A 471 -9.81 5.90 2.41
C GLU A 471 -10.35 6.28 1.01
N PRO A 472 -9.73 7.23 0.28
CA PRO A 472 -10.27 7.76 -0.98
C PRO A 472 -9.95 6.83 -2.17
N THR A 473 -10.52 5.62 -2.18
CA THR A 473 -10.40 4.63 -3.25
C THR A 473 -11.61 4.67 -4.19
N ILE A 474 -11.47 4.09 -5.40
CA ILE A 474 -12.61 3.98 -6.33
C ILE A 474 -13.72 3.09 -5.74
N GLU A 475 -13.36 2.05 -5.00
CA GLU A 475 -14.31 1.18 -4.31
C GLU A 475 -15.08 1.94 -3.23
N GLN A 476 -14.41 2.84 -2.49
CA GLN A 476 -15.06 3.72 -1.53
C GLN A 476 -16.02 4.68 -2.24
N ALA A 477 -15.59 5.26 -3.36
CA ALA A 477 -16.43 6.17 -4.14
C ALA A 477 -17.74 5.54 -4.62
N VAL A 478 -17.72 4.24 -4.94
CA VAL A 478 -18.89 3.51 -5.46
C VAL A 478 -19.75 2.92 -4.34
N VAL A 479 -19.12 2.31 -3.31
CA VAL A 479 -19.84 1.50 -2.32
C VAL A 479 -20.37 2.35 -1.16
N VAL A 480 -19.53 3.23 -0.61
CA VAL A 480 -19.85 3.87 0.69
C VAL A 480 -20.98 4.89 0.60
N PRO A 481 -21.06 5.77 -0.41
CA PRO A 481 -22.18 6.70 -0.53
C PRO A 481 -23.54 5.98 -0.67
N GLU A 482 -23.61 4.93 -1.49
CA GLU A 482 -24.84 4.14 -1.68
C GLU A 482 -25.21 3.37 -0.40
N PHE A 483 -24.22 2.82 0.29
CA PHE A 483 -24.44 2.14 1.57
C PHE A 483 -25.02 3.08 2.63
N ARG A 484 -24.50 4.31 2.74
CA ARG A 484 -25.00 5.35 3.67
C ARG A 484 -26.44 5.72 3.37
N LYS A 485 -26.82 5.97 2.09
CA LYS A 485 -28.18 6.28 1.66
C LYS A 485 -29.16 5.16 2.05
N THR A 486 -28.80 3.91 1.75
CA THR A 486 -29.66 2.74 2.04
C THR A 486 -29.83 2.54 3.55
N SER A 487 -28.74 2.70 4.34
CA SER A 487 -28.77 2.55 5.78
C SER A 487 -29.59 3.65 6.48
N ALA A 488 -29.55 4.90 5.98
CA ALA A 488 -30.38 5.99 6.48
C ALA A 488 -31.87 5.72 6.22
N ALA A 489 -32.23 5.34 4.99
CA ALA A 489 -33.61 5.02 4.63
C ALA A 489 -34.22 3.89 5.47
N MET A 490 -33.41 2.89 5.88
CA MET A 490 -33.86 1.80 6.76
C MET A 490 -34.10 2.27 8.21
N LYS A 491 -33.36 3.26 8.70
CA LYS A 491 -33.57 3.83 10.05
C LYS A 491 -34.82 4.71 10.12
N ASP A 492 -35.13 5.41 9.04
CA ASP A 492 -36.30 6.29 8.95
C ASP A 492 -37.62 5.50 8.75
N SER A 493 -37.54 4.22 8.38
CA SER A 493 -38.68 3.32 8.17
C SER A 493 -39.01 2.39 9.33
N ASN A 494 -38.25 2.42 10.41
CA ASN A 494 -38.46 1.69 11.66
C ASN A 494 -38.80 2.67 12.79
#